data_e458f4bc2eb2f2a647092a6ae03e2198
#
_entry.id   e458f4bc2eb2f2a647092a6ae03e2198
#
_cell.length_a   1.000
_cell.length_b   1.000
_cell.length_c   1.000
_cell.angle_alpha   90.00
_cell.angle_beta   90.00
_cell.angle_gamma   90.00
#
_symmetry.space_group_name_H-M   'P 1'
#
loop_
_entity.id
_entity.type
_entity.pdbx_description
1 polymer ?
#
loop_
_entity_poly.entity_id
_entity_poly.type
_entity_poly.pdbx_seq_one_letter_code
_entity_poly.pdbx_strand_id
1 'polypeptide(L)'
;ACKTKFEISETPLSSIPVLCPNCGSLARPHIVWFGESYDESLIQEAVSFLRQCDVLLVIGTSGMVSMPGFLTEQAFRAQRIELNPEPSGITPLVQISIRAKAAEAMPLFWERLNAG
;
A
#
# COMPACT_ATOMS: atom_id res chain seq x y z
N ALA A 1 25.03 0.87 12.07
CA ALA A 1 24.70 0.77 10.67
C ALA A 1 24.44 2.15 10.07
N CYS A 2 24.85 2.35 8.81
CA CYS A 2 24.89 3.65 8.12
C CYS A 2 23.52 4.15 7.61
N LYS A 3 22.43 3.37 7.78
CA LYS A 3 21.08 3.66 7.29
C LYS A 3 20.96 3.81 5.75
N THR A 4 22.00 3.41 4.97
CA THR A 4 21.95 3.44 3.51
C THR A 4 20.83 2.52 3.00
N LYS A 5 19.99 3.05 2.11
CA LYS A 5 19.00 2.27 1.36
C LYS A 5 19.61 1.83 0.04
N PHE A 6 19.39 0.60 -0.38
CA PHE A 6 19.83 0.06 -1.65
C PHE A 6 18.83 -0.97 -2.17
N GLU A 7 18.79 -1.14 -3.47
CA GLU A 7 17.92 -2.10 -4.13
C GLU A 7 18.66 -3.42 -4.38
N ILE A 8 17.93 -4.52 -4.31
CA ILE A 8 18.38 -5.85 -4.69
C ILE A 8 17.43 -6.34 -5.78
N SER A 9 17.95 -6.49 -6.98
CA SER A 9 17.18 -6.98 -8.14
C SER A 9 17.16 -8.51 -8.25
N GLU A 10 18.02 -9.18 -7.49
CA GLU A 10 18.18 -10.63 -7.55
C GLU A 10 17.09 -11.35 -6.77
N THR A 11 16.40 -12.29 -7.43
CA THR A 11 15.37 -13.15 -6.83
C THR A 11 15.47 -14.57 -7.43
N PRO A 12 15.68 -15.60 -6.62
CA PRO A 12 15.97 -15.59 -5.18
C PRO A 12 17.32 -14.94 -4.84
N LEU A 13 17.50 -14.50 -3.60
CA LEU A 13 18.77 -13.95 -3.13
C LEU A 13 19.89 -15.01 -3.20
N SER A 14 21.05 -14.66 -3.78
CA SER A 14 22.22 -15.53 -3.89
C SER A 14 22.88 -15.80 -2.54
N SER A 15 22.73 -14.90 -1.58
CA SER A 15 23.30 -15.03 -0.23
C SER A 15 22.39 -14.49 0.86
N ILE A 16 22.33 -15.22 1.98
CA ILE A 16 21.67 -14.81 3.24
C ILE A 16 22.66 -15.07 4.38
N PRO A 17 22.95 -14.09 5.26
CA PRO A 17 22.34 -12.75 5.34
C PRO A 17 22.89 -11.77 4.31
N VAL A 18 22.02 -10.81 3.91
CA VAL A 18 22.41 -9.71 3.04
C VAL A 18 23.25 -8.69 3.81
N LEU A 19 24.35 -8.26 3.22
CA LEU A 19 25.22 -7.22 3.81
C LEU A 19 25.06 -5.88 3.09
N CYS A 20 25.14 -4.80 3.84
CA CYS A 20 25.12 -3.46 3.29
C CYS A 20 26.38 -3.20 2.45
N PRO A 21 26.25 -2.79 1.16
CA PRO A 21 27.40 -2.56 0.30
C PRO A 21 28.26 -1.36 0.74
N ASN A 22 27.69 -0.45 1.57
CA ASN A 22 28.40 0.73 2.05
C ASN A 22 29.21 0.50 3.34
N CYS A 23 28.70 -0.29 4.29
CA CYS A 23 29.34 -0.44 5.61
C CYS A 23 29.54 -1.89 6.04
N GLY A 24 29.17 -2.89 5.25
CA GLY A 24 29.34 -4.31 5.56
C GLY A 24 28.43 -4.86 6.67
N SER A 25 27.65 -4.03 7.33
CA SER A 25 26.72 -4.49 8.37
C SER A 25 25.52 -5.24 7.78
N LEU A 26 24.86 -6.05 8.61
CA LEU A 26 23.63 -6.72 8.22
C LEU A 26 22.59 -5.73 7.72
N ALA A 27 22.00 -6.04 6.55
CA ALA A 27 20.86 -5.35 5.99
C ALA A 27 19.55 -6.04 6.39
N ARG A 28 18.47 -5.29 6.38
CA ARG A 28 17.12 -5.80 6.56
C ARG A 28 16.20 -5.24 5.48
N PRO A 29 15.07 -5.87 5.18
CA PRO A 29 14.07 -5.29 4.31
C PRO A 29 13.64 -3.90 4.79
N HIS A 30 13.50 -2.95 3.84
CA HIS A 30 13.05 -1.59 4.15
C HIS A 30 11.52 -1.54 4.23
N ILE A 31 11.00 -2.14 5.29
CA ILE A 31 9.57 -2.16 5.63
C ILE A 31 9.40 -1.65 7.06
N VAL A 32 8.21 -1.18 7.38
CA VAL A 32 7.83 -0.80 8.74
C VAL A 32 7.37 -2.07 9.47
N TRP A 33 8.10 -2.44 10.53
CA TRP A 33 7.76 -3.59 11.37
C TRP A 33 6.76 -3.20 12.46
N PHE A 34 6.09 -4.18 13.05
CA PHE A 34 5.27 -3.97 14.23
C PHE A 34 6.11 -3.31 15.35
N GLY A 35 5.58 -2.23 15.93
CA GLY A 35 6.28 -1.43 16.95
C GLY A 35 7.20 -0.34 16.39
N GLU A 36 7.38 -0.25 15.07
CA GLU A 36 8.09 0.87 14.43
C GLU A 36 7.10 1.96 13.99
N SER A 37 7.57 3.21 13.99
CA SER A 37 6.79 4.35 13.51
C SER A 37 6.95 4.52 12.00
N TYR A 38 5.88 4.95 11.35
CA TYR A 38 5.94 5.44 9.98
C TYR A 38 6.73 6.74 9.90
N ASP A 39 7.31 7.00 8.74
CA ASP A 39 7.89 8.31 8.44
C ASP A 39 6.77 9.35 8.38
N GLU A 40 6.81 10.32 9.28
CA GLU A 40 5.75 11.32 9.42
C GLU A 40 5.59 12.18 8.18
N SER A 41 6.70 12.51 7.50
CA SER A 41 6.67 13.31 6.27
C SER A 41 5.95 12.58 5.14
N LEU A 42 6.16 11.26 5.00
CA LEU A 42 5.46 10.44 4.01
C LEU A 42 3.95 10.31 4.32
N ILE A 43 3.60 10.20 5.60
CA ILE A 43 2.18 10.18 5.98
C ILE A 43 1.51 11.53 5.69
N GLN A 44 2.17 12.64 5.99
CA GLN A 44 1.63 13.98 5.69
C GLN A 44 1.45 14.20 4.18
N GLU A 45 2.41 13.77 3.37
CA GLU A 45 2.32 13.81 1.91
C GLU A 45 1.15 12.96 1.39
N ALA A 46 1.03 11.72 1.86
CA ALA A 46 -0.08 10.83 1.50
C ALA A 46 -1.45 11.44 1.88
N VAL A 47 -1.58 11.99 3.09
CA VAL A 47 -2.81 12.67 3.55
C VAL A 47 -3.14 13.87 2.66
N SER A 48 -2.14 14.68 2.31
CA SER A 48 -2.34 15.84 1.43
C SER A 48 -2.86 15.42 0.06
N PHE A 49 -2.28 14.36 -0.51
CA PHE A 49 -2.73 13.79 -1.79
C PHE A 49 -4.16 13.22 -1.69
N LEU A 50 -4.45 12.41 -0.67
CA LEU A 50 -5.75 11.77 -0.48
C LEU A 50 -6.89 12.77 -0.30
N ARG A 51 -6.63 13.92 0.33
CA ARG A 51 -7.64 14.97 0.50
C ARG A 51 -8.03 15.67 -0.81
N GLN A 52 -7.25 15.51 -1.85
CA GLN A 52 -7.44 16.15 -3.16
C GLN A 52 -7.84 15.15 -4.26
N CYS A 53 -7.79 13.84 -4.00
CA CYS A 53 -8.14 12.85 -5.01
C CYS A 53 -9.66 12.75 -5.20
N ASP A 54 -10.08 12.44 -6.42
CA ASP A 54 -11.49 12.24 -6.78
C ASP A 54 -11.91 10.78 -6.63
N VAL A 55 -10.96 9.85 -6.79
CA VAL A 55 -11.19 8.40 -6.68
C VAL A 55 -10.09 7.76 -5.86
N LEU A 56 -10.47 6.93 -4.90
CA LEU A 56 -9.57 6.07 -4.14
C LEU A 56 -9.89 4.61 -4.36
N LEU A 57 -8.93 3.85 -4.85
CA LEU A 57 -9.00 2.39 -4.92
C LEU A 57 -8.22 1.79 -3.73
N VAL A 58 -8.90 0.96 -2.94
CA VAL A 58 -8.30 0.19 -1.85
C VAL A 58 -8.34 -1.29 -2.23
N ILE A 59 -7.17 -1.88 -2.45
CA ILE A 59 -7.06 -3.20 -3.08
C ILE A 59 -6.32 -4.17 -2.16
N GLY A 60 -6.95 -5.31 -1.86
CA GLY A 60 -6.31 -6.49 -1.25
C GLY A 60 -5.81 -6.29 0.19
N THR A 61 -6.31 -5.30 0.92
CA THR A 61 -5.97 -5.14 2.33
C THR A 61 -7.05 -5.74 3.24
N SER A 62 -6.63 -6.37 4.34
CA SER A 62 -7.56 -6.82 5.37
C SER A 62 -8.13 -5.69 6.23
N GLY A 63 -7.46 -4.54 6.24
CA GLY A 63 -7.81 -3.41 7.11
C GLY A 63 -7.63 -3.69 8.61
N MET A 64 -6.93 -4.77 8.97
CA MET A 64 -6.71 -5.18 10.38
C MET A 64 -5.75 -4.25 11.13
N VAL A 65 -4.89 -3.54 10.42
CA VAL A 65 -4.02 -2.50 11.00
C VAL A 65 -4.65 -1.12 10.78
N SER A 66 -4.37 -0.18 11.68
CA SER A 66 -5.05 1.13 11.69
C SER A 66 -4.75 2.03 10.50
N MET A 67 -3.54 1.93 9.92
CA MET A 67 -3.08 2.88 8.90
C MET A 67 -3.91 2.85 7.60
N PRO A 68 -4.25 1.70 6.98
CA PRO A 68 -5.11 1.69 5.80
C PRO A 68 -6.49 2.31 6.04
N GLY A 69 -7.10 2.05 7.20
CA GLY A 69 -8.35 2.68 7.59
C GLY A 69 -8.23 4.19 7.71
N PHE A 70 -7.24 4.66 8.48
CA PHE A 70 -6.94 6.07 8.63
C PHE A 70 -6.76 6.78 7.29
N LEU A 71 -5.93 6.22 6.39
CA LEU A 71 -5.70 6.81 5.07
C LEU A 71 -6.97 6.82 4.20
N THR A 72 -7.78 5.77 4.27
CA THR A 72 -9.06 5.70 3.55
C THR A 72 -10.02 6.82 4.01
N GLU A 73 -10.06 7.12 5.28
CA GLU A 73 -10.87 8.21 5.83
C GLU A 73 -10.39 9.60 5.38
N GLN A 74 -9.07 9.78 5.15
CA GLN A 74 -8.55 11.06 4.65
C GLN A 74 -9.04 11.39 3.24
N ALA A 75 -9.42 10.41 2.43
CA ALA A 75 -10.00 10.60 1.10
C ALA A 75 -11.52 10.88 1.18
N PHE A 76 -11.93 11.78 2.07
CA PHE A 76 -13.35 12.04 2.36
C PHE A 76 -14.13 12.68 1.20
N ARG A 77 -13.45 13.26 0.21
CA ARG A 77 -14.05 13.85 -1.01
C ARG A 77 -14.12 12.85 -2.15
N ALA A 78 -13.34 11.77 -2.07
CA ALA A 78 -13.21 10.80 -3.14
C ALA A 78 -14.36 9.79 -3.17
N GLN A 79 -14.67 9.30 -4.36
CA GLN A 79 -15.35 8.02 -4.53
C GLN A 79 -14.41 6.91 -4.08
N ARG A 80 -14.70 6.28 -2.94
CA ARG A 80 -13.87 5.22 -2.36
C ARG A 80 -14.41 3.85 -2.78
N ILE A 81 -13.54 3.05 -3.37
CA ILE A 81 -13.86 1.74 -3.93
C ILE A 81 -12.93 0.70 -3.32
N GLU A 82 -13.49 -0.31 -2.69
CA GLU A 82 -12.74 -1.49 -2.23
C GLU A 82 -12.78 -2.58 -3.30
N LEU A 83 -11.63 -3.18 -3.57
CA LEU A 83 -11.50 -4.39 -4.37
C LEU A 83 -10.87 -5.47 -3.51
N ASN A 84 -11.68 -6.41 -3.03
CA ASN A 84 -11.25 -7.47 -2.14
C ASN A 84 -12.22 -8.66 -2.28
N PRO A 85 -11.73 -9.91 -2.38
CA PRO A 85 -12.60 -11.09 -2.45
C PRO A 85 -13.51 -11.24 -1.23
N GLU A 86 -13.03 -10.83 -0.05
CA GLU A 86 -13.77 -10.93 1.22
C GLU A 86 -14.04 -9.55 1.82
N PRO A 87 -15.08 -9.40 2.65
CA PRO A 87 -15.26 -8.22 3.49
C PRO A 87 -14.04 -7.97 4.38
N SER A 88 -13.69 -6.71 4.55
CA SER A 88 -12.51 -6.30 5.32
C SER A 88 -12.84 -5.17 6.31
N GLY A 89 -11.86 -4.76 7.11
CA GLY A 89 -11.98 -3.57 7.95
C GLY A 89 -12.17 -2.26 7.17
N ILE A 90 -11.93 -2.29 5.84
CA ILE A 90 -12.14 -1.14 4.95
C ILE A 90 -13.58 -1.07 4.44
N THR A 91 -14.28 -2.20 4.35
CA THR A 91 -15.64 -2.28 3.78
C THR A 91 -16.61 -1.20 4.30
N PRO A 92 -16.66 -0.90 5.62
CA PRO A 92 -17.57 0.15 6.11
C PRO A 92 -17.14 1.58 5.75
N LEU A 93 -15.93 1.78 5.25
CA LEU A 93 -15.36 3.09 4.93
C LEU A 93 -15.49 3.48 3.46
N VAL A 94 -16.03 2.61 2.61
CA VAL A 94 -16.12 2.81 1.16
C VAL A 94 -17.57 2.84 0.68
N GLN A 95 -17.82 3.46 -0.47
CA GLN A 95 -19.15 3.50 -1.09
C GLN A 95 -19.40 2.29 -2.01
N ILE A 96 -18.34 1.72 -2.59
CA ILE A 96 -18.44 0.58 -3.51
C ILE A 96 -17.47 -0.51 -3.06
N SER A 97 -17.96 -1.75 -3.00
CA SER A 97 -17.16 -2.94 -2.75
C SER A 97 -17.29 -3.93 -3.89
N ILE A 98 -16.16 -4.25 -4.53
CA ILE A 98 -16.07 -5.24 -5.59
C ILE A 98 -15.50 -6.53 -5.00
N ARG A 99 -16.31 -7.60 -4.96
CA ARG A 99 -15.95 -8.91 -4.41
C ARG A 99 -15.30 -9.78 -5.46
N ALA A 100 -14.02 -9.51 -5.73
CA ALA A 100 -13.22 -10.25 -6.69
C ALA A 100 -11.73 -10.18 -6.35
N LYS A 101 -10.93 -11.07 -6.93
CA LYS A 101 -9.48 -10.97 -6.86
C LYS A 101 -8.98 -9.82 -7.73
N ALA A 102 -7.97 -9.09 -7.27
CA ALA A 102 -7.43 -7.95 -8.00
C ALA A 102 -6.95 -8.31 -9.43
N ALA A 103 -6.29 -9.46 -9.57
CA ALA A 103 -5.79 -9.92 -10.87
C ALA A 103 -6.92 -10.21 -11.90
N GLU A 104 -8.13 -10.49 -11.45
CA GLU A 104 -9.29 -10.75 -12.31
C GLU A 104 -10.07 -9.45 -12.62
N ALA A 105 -10.27 -8.62 -11.61
CA ALA A 105 -11.12 -7.45 -11.74
C ALA A 105 -10.40 -6.19 -12.27
N MET A 106 -9.13 -5.98 -11.94
CA MET A 106 -8.41 -4.77 -12.34
C MET A 106 -8.26 -4.62 -13.86
N PRO A 107 -7.95 -5.66 -14.65
CA PRO A 107 -7.91 -5.53 -16.11
C PRO A 107 -9.25 -5.07 -16.69
N LEU A 108 -10.36 -5.65 -16.24
CA LEU A 108 -11.71 -5.30 -16.69
C LEU A 108 -12.11 -3.87 -16.27
N PHE A 109 -11.72 -3.47 -15.07
CA PHE A 109 -11.93 -2.11 -14.58
C PHE A 109 -11.17 -1.10 -15.44
N TRP A 110 -9.90 -1.39 -15.74
CA TRP A 110 -9.06 -0.55 -16.58
C TRP A 110 -9.56 -0.42 -18.03
N GLU A 111 -9.99 -1.54 -18.63
CA GLU A 111 -10.58 -1.55 -19.96
C GLU A 111 -11.82 -0.64 -20.03
N ARG A 112 -12.69 -0.70 -19.02
CA ARG A 112 -13.90 0.12 -18.97
C ARG A 112 -13.61 1.61 -18.77
N LEU A 113 -12.60 1.96 -17.99
CA LEU A 113 -12.18 3.35 -17.83
C LEU A 113 -11.66 3.95 -19.14
N ASN A 114 -11.00 3.15 -19.98
CA ASN A 114 -10.42 3.61 -21.24
C ASN A 114 -11.39 3.48 -22.45
N ALA A 115 -12.54 2.83 -22.28
CA ALA A 115 -13.54 2.66 -23.35
C ALA A 115 -14.58 3.80 -23.42
N GLY A 116 -14.53 4.74 -22.51
CA GLY A 116 -15.36 5.95 -22.46
C GLY A 116 -14.55 7.17 -22.86
#